data_93439d0e6798d522d3621011dada9b75
#
_entry.id   93439d0e6798d522d3621011dada9b75
#
_cell.length_a   1.000
_cell.length_b   1.000
_cell.length_c   1.000
_cell.angle_alpha   90.00
_cell.angle_beta   90.00
_cell.angle_gamma   90.00
#
_symmetry.space_group_name_H-M   'P 1'
#
loop_
_entity.id
_entity.type
_entity.pdbx_description
1 polymer ?
#
loop_
_entity_poly.entity_id
_entity_poly.type
_entity_poly.pdbx_seq_one_letter_code
_entity_poly.pdbx_strand_id
1 'polypeptide(L)'
;MNYTIEKVTTLIGARRYGDKDANISFVLTDSRSLCFPEETLFFALKSERNDGQNYIPELYARGVRNFVVEVVPEGWATRYPDSNFLKVVGSLEALQRLAERHRDEYLIPIVGITGSNGKTMVKEWLYQLLSPQMVVTRSPRSYNSQIGVPLSVLLLTENTQVGVFEAGISQPGEMMALRDIIQPTIGVFTTLGTAHQENFPSIEAKCHEKIKLFHDTEAIVYSSDDEVMMQCLSQYDYKGQKLDWSVKNAEAAFYIKAIEK
;
A
#
# COMPACT_ATOMS: atom_id res chain seq x y z
N MET A 1 -4.39 -13.12 -3.01
CA MET A 1 -4.53 -13.22 -4.48
C MET A 1 -4.39 -14.68 -4.92
N ASN A 2 -4.80 -15.03 -6.15
CA ASN A 2 -4.55 -16.37 -6.73
C ASN A 2 -4.40 -16.18 -8.24
N TYR A 3 -3.15 -16.15 -8.72
CA TYR A 3 -2.81 -15.85 -10.11
C TYR A 3 -1.87 -16.90 -10.69
N THR A 4 -2.05 -17.22 -11.98
CA THR A 4 -1.02 -17.98 -12.70
C THR A 4 0.22 -17.12 -12.90
N ILE A 5 1.38 -17.75 -13.01
CA ILE A 5 2.66 -17.07 -13.25
C ILE A 5 2.62 -16.24 -14.55
N GLU A 6 1.87 -16.68 -15.58
CA GLU A 6 1.66 -15.95 -16.82
C GLU A 6 0.86 -14.66 -16.60
N LYS A 7 -0.24 -14.75 -15.83
CA LYS A 7 -1.01 -13.56 -15.46
C LYS A 7 -0.12 -12.55 -14.74
N VAL A 8 0.65 -12.99 -13.73
CA VAL A 8 1.59 -12.10 -13.02
C VAL A 8 2.61 -11.51 -13.98
N THR A 9 3.23 -12.32 -14.85
CA THR A 9 4.20 -11.86 -15.86
C THR A 9 3.64 -10.71 -16.70
N THR A 10 2.39 -10.86 -17.15
CA THR A 10 1.68 -9.85 -17.95
C THR A 10 1.39 -8.59 -17.13
N LEU A 11 0.85 -8.74 -15.92
CA LEU A 11 0.46 -7.61 -15.05
C LEU A 11 1.65 -6.71 -14.71
N ILE A 12 2.84 -7.31 -14.44
CA ILE A 12 4.04 -6.52 -14.10
C ILE A 12 4.89 -6.14 -15.31
N GLY A 13 4.53 -6.59 -16.52
CA GLY A 13 5.29 -6.34 -17.74
C GLY A 13 6.68 -6.97 -17.73
N ALA A 14 6.82 -8.16 -17.14
CA ALA A 14 8.10 -8.83 -17.02
C ALA A 14 8.45 -9.65 -18.27
N ARG A 15 9.76 -9.86 -18.48
CA ARG A 15 10.25 -10.92 -19.36
C ARG A 15 10.50 -12.18 -18.55
N ARG A 16 9.75 -13.25 -18.85
CA ARG A 16 9.89 -14.53 -18.16
C ARG A 16 11.07 -15.33 -18.69
N TYR A 17 11.82 -15.94 -17.80
CA TYR A 17 12.85 -16.97 -18.00
C TYR A 17 12.45 -18.19 -17.19
N GLY A 18 12.28 -19.32 -17.83
CA GLY A 18 11.67 -20.54 -17.29
C GLY A 18 10.30 -20.79 -17.92
N ASP A 19 9.85 -22.04 -17.85
CA ASP A 19 8.65 -22.55 -18.54
C ASP A 19 7.69 -23.30 -17.59
N LYS A 20 7.97 -23.33 -16.30
CA LYS A 20 7.18 -24.10 -15.33
C LYS A 20 5.90 -23.37 -14.97
N ASP A 21 4.79 -24.05 -15.11
CA ASP A 21 3.51 -23.55 -14.60
C ASP A 21 3.56 -23.41 -13.09
N ALA A 22 2.98 -22.32 -12.59
CA ALA A 22 2.88 -22.05 -11.17
C ALA A 22 1.63 -21.22 -10.87
N ASN A 23 1.00 -21.51 -9.73
CA ASN A 23 -0.02 -20.66 -9.13
C ASN A 23 0.61 -19.86 -7.99
N ILE A 24 0.39 -18.56 -8.01
CA ILE A 24 0.96 -17.62 -7.05
C ILE A 24 -0.14 -17.14 -6.12
N SER A 25 -0.05 -17.53 -4.86
CA SER A 25 -0.96 -17.12 -3.79
C SER A 25 -0.32 -16.11 -2.84
N PHE A 26 1.01 -16.11 -2.74
CA PHE A 26 1.75 -15.31 -1.79
C PHE A 26 2.85 -14.48 -2.48
N VAL A 27 2.95 -13.21 -2.05
CA VAL A 27 4.07 -12.33 -2.41
C VAL A 27 5.00 -12.20 -1.22
N LEU A 28 6.29 -12.38 -1.46
CA LEU A 28 7.34 -12.33 -0.45
C LEU A 28 8.37 -11.26 -0.82
N THR A 29 8.72 -10.42 0.14
CA THR A 29 9.80 -9.40 0.03
C THR A 29 10.87 -9.57 1.10
N ASP A 30 10.61 -10.41 2.12
CA ASP A 30 11.52 -10.71 3.24
C ASP A 30 11.62 -12.22 3.44
N SER A 31 12.82 -12.80 3.20
CA SER A 31 13.06 -14.24 3.25
C SER A 31 12.70 -14.89 4.59
N ARG A 32 12.70 -14.10 5.67
CA ARG A 32 12.37 -14.57 7.03
C ARG A 32 10.89 -14.91 7.20
N SER A 33 10.02 -14.35 6.34
CA SER A 33 8.55 -14.50 6.41
C SER A 33 8.01 -15.60 5.50
N LEU A 34 8.87 -16.47 4.95
CA LEU A 34 8.46 -17.54 4.04
C LEU A 34 7.65 -18.62 4.76
N CYS A 35 6.41 -18.86 4.29
CA CYS A 35 5.49 -19.88 4.83
C CYS A 35 5.15 -20.96 3.81
N PHE A 36 4.83 -20.60 2.57
CA PHE A 36 4.35 -21.51 1.51
C PHE A 36 5.25 -21.40 0.27
N PRO A 37 6.39 -22.11 0.21
CA PRO A 37 7.41 -21.91 -0.81
C PRO A 37 6.91 -22.09 -2.25
N GLU A 38 6.09 -23.12 -2.50
CA GLU A 38 5.66 -23.51 -3.84
C GLU A 38 4.74 -22.47 -4.50
N GLU A 39 3.91 -21.79 -3.69
CA GLU A 39 2.96 -20.77 -4.15
C GLU A 39 3.50 -19.33 -3.99
N THR A 40 4.76 -19.20 -3.59
CA THR A 40 5.38 -17.90 -3.31
C THR A 40 6.06 -17.33 -4.55
N LEU A 41 5.78 -16.06 -4.83
CA LEU A 41 6.57 -15.20 -5.71
C LEU A 41 7.42 -14.26 -4.86
N PHE A 42 8.73 -14.42 -4.93
CA PHE A 42 9.68 -13.57 -4.23
C PHE A 42 10.07 -12.37 -5.08
N PHE A 43 9.86 -11.17 -4.57
CA PHE A 43 10.37 -9.93 -5.15
C PHE A 43 11.75 -9.63 -4.56
N ALA A 44 12.79 -9.74 -5.36
CA ALA A 44 14.17 -9.42 -4.98
C ALA A 44 14.38 -7.89 -5.00
N LEU A 45 13.80 -7.22 -3.99
CA LEU A 45 13.87 -5.76 -3.87
C LEU A 45 15.31 -5.32 -3.60
N LYS A 46 15.70 -4.22 -4.23
CA LYS A 46 17.02 -3.61 -4.06
C LYS A 46 16.90 -2.28 -3.31
N SER A 47 17.79 -2.04 -2.38
CA SER A 47 17.97 -0.79 -1.67
C SER A 47 19.45 -0.44 -1.57
N GLU A 48 19.79 0.75 -1.08
CA GLU A 48 21.18 1.15 -0.88
C GLU A 48 21.98 0.20 0.04
N ARG A 49 21.28 -0.45 0.99
CA ARG A 49 21.91 -1.29 2.03
C ARG A 49 21.75 -2.78 1.80
N ASN A 50 20.87 -3.20 0.89
CA ASN A 50 20.55 -4.61 0.70
C ASN A 50 20.11 -4.89 -0.72
N ASP A 51 20.58 -6.03 -1.27
CA ASP A 51 20.12 -6.55 -2.55
C ASP A 51 19.39 -7.88 -2.31
N GLY A 52 18.10 -7.87 -2.59
CA GLY A 52 17.22 -9.02 -2.44
C GLY A 52 17.65 -10.24 -3.25
N GLN A 53 18.41 -10.05 -4.34
CA GLN A 53 18.92 -11.15 -5.15
C GLN A 53 19.89 -12.07 -4.38
N ASN A 54 20.54 -11.56 -3.33
CA ASN A 54 21.43 -12.35 -2.49
C ASN A 54 20.71 -13.47 -1.73
N TYR A 55 19.38 -13.38 -1.55
CA TYR A 55 18.58 -14.39 -0.86
C TYR A 55 18.03 -15.47 -1.78
N ILE A 56 18.21 -15.37 -3.10
CA ILE A 56 17.70 -16.36 -4.06
C ILE A 56 18.24 -17.77 -3.79
N PRO A 57 19.55 -17.99 -3.52
CA PRO A 57 20.06 -19.34 -3.25
C PRO A 57 19.42 -19.97 -2.01
N GLU A 58 19.26 -19.21 -0.93
CA GLU A 58 18.62 -19.68 0.29
C GLU A 58 17.14 -20.01 0.05
N LEU A 59 16.40 -19.09 -0.59
CA LEU A 59 14.97 -19.29 -0.87
C LEU A 59 14.73 -20.46 -1.82
N TYR A 60 15.57 -20.63 -2.83
CA TYR A 60 15.51 -21.78 -3.72
C TYR A 60 15.71 -23.10 -2.96
N ALA A 61 16.70 -23.15 -2.05
CA ALA A 61 16.94 -24.33 -1.20
C ALA A 61 15.73 -24.61 -0.27
N ARG A 62 14.97 -23.58 0.10
CA ARG A 62 13.73 -23.68 0.90
C ARG A 62 12.49 -23.99 0.06
N GLY A 63 12.62 -24.20 -1.26
CA GLY A 63 11.53 -24.62 -2.13
C GLY A 63 10.86 -23.50 -2.95
N VAL A 64 11.26 -22.25 -2.83
CA VAL A 64 10.75 -21.16 -3.70
C VAL A 64 11.24 -21.38 -5.14
N ARG A 65 10.34 -21.22 -6.11
CA ARG A 65 10.63 -21.42 -7.54
C ARG A 65 10.31 -20.22 -8.41
N ASN A 66 9.69 -19.17 -7.87
CA ASN A 66 9.26 -18.01 -8.64
C ASN A 66 9.88 -16.73 -8.07
N PHE A 67 10.63 -16.00 -8.90
CA PHE A 67 11.43 -14.85 -8.50
C PHE A 67 11.21 -13.67 -9.45
N VAL A 68 10.94 -12.48 -8.91
CA VAL A 68 11.01 -11.21 -9.65
C VAL A 68 12.38 -10.59 -9.41
N VAL A 69 13.10 -10.31 -10.48
CA VAL A 69 14.50 -9.86 -10.44
C VAL A 69 14.77 -8.75 -11.45
N GLU A 70 15.73 -7.89 -11.17
CA GLU A 70 16.22 -6.88 -12.12
C GLU A 70 17.31 -7.48 -13.03
N VAL A 71 18.09 -8.42 -12.50
CA VAL A 71 19.11 -9.14 -13.26
C VAL A 71 18.89 -10.64 -13.10
N VAL A 72 18.73 -11.35 -14.21
CA VAL A 72 18.62 -12.82 -14.16
C VAL A 72 19.98 -13.41 -13.79
N PRO A 73 20.05 -14.31 -12.78
CA PRO A 73 21.32 -14.90 -12.36
C PRO A 73 22.01 -15.64 -13.53
N GLU A 74 23.31 -15.47 -13.66
CA GLU A 74 24.10 -16.19 -14.67
C GLU A 74 24.01 -17.71 -14.44
N GLY A 75 23.83 -18.46 -15.52
CA GLY A 75 23.66 -19.92 -15.47
C GLY A 75 22.40 -20.37 -14.72
N TRP A 76 21.37 -19.52 -14.66
CA TRP A 76 20.13 -19.77 -13.90
C TRP A 76 19.50 -21.14 -14.22
N ALA A 77 19.47 -21.55 -15.49
CA ALA A 77 18.84 -22.80 -15.93
C ALA A 77 19.51 -24.04 -15.32
N THR A 78 20.82 -23.98 -15.05
CA THR A 78 21.58 -25.07 -14.41
C THR A 78 21.59 -24.94 -12.88
N ARG A 79 21.70 -23.70 -12.38
CA ARG A 79 21.80 -23.45 -10.93
C ARG A 79 20.46 -23.53 -10.22
N TYR A 80 19.36 -23.19 -10.91
CA TYR A 80 17.99 -23.14 -10.38
C TYR A 80 17.02 -23.82 -11.35
N PRO A 81 17.20 -25.13 -11.64
CA PRO A 81 16.26 -25.85 -12.49
C PRO A 81 14.85 -25.78 -11.91
N ASP A 82 13.86 -25.83 -12.77
CA ASP A 82 12.43 -25.75 -12.44
C ASP A 82 11.98 -24.39 -11.83
N SER A 83 12.77 -23.33 -11.97
CA SER A 83 12.43 -21.99 -11.51
C SER A 83 11.97 -21.08 -12.64
N ASN A 84 11.14 -20.11 -12.27
CA ASN A 84 10.79 -18.95 -13.11
C ASN A 84 11.47 -17.69 -12.58
N PHE A 85 12.16 -16.98 -13.47
CA PHE A 85 12.68 -15.65 -13.20
C PHE A 85 11.92 -14.64 -14.04
N LEU A 86 11.19 -13.73 -13.40
CA LEU A 86 10.49 -12.63 -14.03
C LEU A 86 11.38 -11.40 -14.00
N LYS A 87 12.04 -11.11 -15.12
CA LYS A 87 12.93 -9.96 -15.24
C LYS A 87 12.12 -8.69 -15.44
N VAL A 88 12.36 -7.70 -14.61
CA VAL A 88 11.78 -6.36 -14.64
C VAL A 88 12.86 -5.28 -14.68
N VAL A 89 12.49 -4.03 -14.94
CA VAL A 89 13.41 -2.87 -14.89
C VAL A 89 13.66 -2.46 -13.43
N GLY A 90 12.58 -2.36 -12.63
CA GLY A 90 12.63 -2.05 -11.21
C GLY A 90 11.72 -3.00 -10.44
N SER A 91 12.26 -3.63 -9.42
CA SER A 91 11.54 -4.64 -8.64
C SER A 91 10.47 -4.03 -7.73
N LEU A 92 10.69 -2.81 -7.22
CA LEU A 92 9.70 -2.08 -6.42
C LEU A 92 8.52 -1.62 -7.27
N GLU A 93 8.79 -1.02 -8.43
CA GLU A 93 7.77 -0.57 -9.37
C GLU A 93 6.94 -1.75 -9.90
N ALA A 94 7.56 -2.91 -10.09
CA ALA A 94 6.86 -4.14 -10.46
C ALA A 94 5.91 -4.62 -9.36
N LEU A 95 6.31 -4.56 -8.09
CA LEU A 95 5.45 -4.87 -6.94
C LEU A 95 4.27 -3.90 -6.85
N GLN A 96 4.52 -2.61 -7.00
CA GLN A 96 3.52 -1.55 -7.00
C GLN A 96 2.51 -1.75 -8.14
N ARG A 97 3.00 -2.02 -9.35
CA ARG A 97 2.15 -2.31 -10.52
C ARG A 97 1.30 -3.57 -10.33
N LEU A 98 1.85 -4.63 -9.73
CA LEU A 98 1.07 -5.83 -9.42
C LEU A 98 -0.10 -5.49 -8.48
N ALA A 99 0.16 -4.70 -7.44
CA ALA A 99 -0.85 -4.30 -6.48
C ALA A 99 -1.90 -3.35 -7.08
N GLU A 100 -1.49 -2.39 -7.89
CA GLU A 100 -2.38 -1.50 -8.65
C GLU A 100 -3.33 -2.32 -9.53
N ARG A 101 -2.79 -3.23 -10.36
CA ARG A 101 -3.60 -4.09 -11.23
C ARG A 101 -4.49 -5.05 -10.47
N HIS A 102 -4.05 -5.54 -9.32
CA HIS A 102 -4.88 -6.34 -8.43
C HIS A 102 -6.03 -5.50 -7.85
N ARG A 103 -5.76 -4.25 -7.45
CA ARG A 103 -6.77 -3.31 -6.96
C ARG A 103 -7.87 -3.02 -8.00
N ASP A 104 -7.49 -2.88 -9.27
CA ASP A 104 -8.42 -2.63 -10.38
C ASP A 104 -9.52 -3.71 -10.54
N GLU A 105 -9.30 -4.91 -10.01
CA GLU A 105 -10.27 -6.01 -10.08
C GLU A 105 -11.43 -5.87 -9.09
N TYR A 106 -11.37 -4.89 -8.13
CA TYR A 106 -12.34 -4.77 -7.05
C TYR A 106 -13.06 -3.43 -7.05
N LEU A 107 -14.37 -3.45 -7.33
CA LEU A 107 -15.25 -2.26 -7.29
C LEU A 107 -15.92 -2.15 -5.91
N ILE A 108 -15.13 -1.98 -4.87
CA ILE A 108 -15.57 -1.89 -3.47
C ILE A 108 -15.13 -0.55 -2.86
N PRO A 109 -15.81 -0.08 -1.80
CA PRO A 109 -15.36 1.08 -1.05
C PRO A 109 -13.98 0.85 -0.44
N ILE A 110 -13.10 1.83 -0.59
CA ILE A 110 -11.76 1.82 0.00
C ILE A 110 -11.56 3.07 0.83
N VAL A 111 -11.24 2.88 2.10
CA VAL A 111 -10.84 3.95 3.01
C VAL A 111 -9.33 4.09 2.97
N GLY A 112 -8.85 5.23 2.47
CA GLY A 112 -7.44 5.62 2.50
C GLY A 112 -7.15 6.53 3.69
N ILE A 113 -6.22 6.15 4.55
CA ILE A 113 -5.91 6.87 5.79
C ILE A 113 -4.50 7.43 5.70
N THR A 114 -4.34 8.75 5.85
CA THR A 114 -3.02 9.39 6.01
C THR A 114 -3.03 10.37 7.18
N GLY A 115 -1.88 10.93 7.47
CA GLY A 115 -1.60 11.83 8.57
C GLY A 115 -0.22 11.56 9.16
N SER A 116 0.22 12.36 10.11
CA SER A 116 1.50 12.14 10.81
C SER A 116 1.35 11.09 11.90
N ASN A 117 0.30 11.18 12.72
CA ASN A 117 0.02 10.28 13.84
C ASN A 117 -1.41 9.73 13.75
N GLY A 118 -1.70 8.65 14.47
CA GLY A 118 -3.05 8.11 14.63
C GLY A 118 -3.56 7.20 13.50
N LYS A 119 -2.87 7.07 12.35
CA LYS A 119 -3.31 6.25 11.22
C LYS A 119 -3.68 4.81 11.63
N THR A 120 -2.77 4.12 12.29
CA THR A 120 -2.98 2.72 12.72
C THR A 120 -4.12 2.61 13.73
N MET A 121 -4.26 3.57 14.65
CA MET A 121 -5.38 3.59 15.61
C MET A 121 -6.72 3.72 14.90
N VAL A 122 -6.85 4.69 14.01
CA VAL A 122 -8.08 4.92 13.23
C VAL A 122 -8.40 3.70 12.36
N LYS A 123 -7.41 3.10 11.70
CA LYS A 123 -7.57 1.86 10.94
C LYS A 123 -8.11 0.72 11.80
N GLU A 124 -7.53 0.49 12.99
CA GLU A 124 -7.97 -0.58 13.88
C GLU A 124 -9.38 -0.32 14.44
N TRP A 125 -9.74 0.92 14.75
CA TRP A 125 -11.09 1.28 15.18
C TRP A 125 -12.11 1.08 14.06
N LEU A 126 -11.81 1.52 12.84
CA LEU A 126 -12.69 1.26 11.69
C LEU A 126 -12.87 -0.24 11.46
N TYR A 127 -11.80 -1.01 11.56
CA TYR A 127 -11.90 -2.46 11.46
C TYR A 127 -12.82 -3.06 12.54
N GLN A 128 -12.65 -2.67 13.81
CA GLN A 128 -13.49 -3.16 14.92
C GLN A 128 -14.98 -2.79 14.74
N LEU A 129 -15.26 -1.59 14.21
CA LEU A 129 -16.62 -1.11 13.98
C LEU A 129 -17.29 -1.80 12.79
N LEU A 130 -16.55 -2.08 11.72
CA LEU A 130 -17.11 -2.60 10.46
C LEU A 130 -17.13 -4.13 10.42
N SER A 131 -16.10 -4.80 10.97
CA SER A 131 -15.94 -6.26 10.84
C SER A 131 -17.08 -7.11 11.42
N PRO A 132 -17.91 -6.66 12.39
CA PRO A 132 -19.08 -7.42 12.82
C PRO A 132 -20.16 -7.56 11.74
N GLN A 133 -20.14 -6.70 10.70
CA GLN A 133 -21.18 -6.63 9.67
C GLN A 133 -20.65 -6.83 8.25
N MET A 134 -19.35 -6.68 8.04
CA MET A 134 -18.70 -6.68 6.72
C MET A 134 -17.41 -7.46 6.72
N VAL A 135 -17.06 -8.05 5.57
CA VAL A 135 -15.72 -8.60 5.34
C VAL A 135 -14.77 -7.46 5.01
N VAL A 136 -13.92 -7.10 5.97
CA VAL A 136 -12.98 -5.98 5.87
C VAL A 136 -11.56 -6.48 5.64
N THR A 137 -10.92 -6.02 4.58
CA THR A 137 -9.47 -6.17 4.36
C THR A 137 -8.76 -4.89 4.78
N ARG A 138 -7.74 -5.00 5.61
CA ARG A 138 -6.97 -3.83 6.09
C ARG A 138 -5.46 -4.04 6.02
N SER A 139 -4.71 -2.94 6.06
CA SER A 139 -3.25 -2.99 6.22
C SER A 139 -2.87 -3.79 7.47
N PRO A 140 -2.04 -4.84 7.34
CA PRO A 140 -1.48 -5.53 8.50
C PRO A 140 -0.55 -4.59 9.28
N ARG A 141 -0.64 -4.59 10.62
CA ARG A 141 0.23 -3.74 11.45
C ARG A 141 0.25 -2.29 10.93
N SER A 142 1.44 -1.71 10.72
CA SER A 142 1.65 -0.37 10.15
C SER A 142 2.24 -0.46 8.73
N TYR A 143 1.72 -1.35 7.88
CA TYR A 143 2.14 -1.50 6.48
C TYR A 143 1.62 -0.33 5.64
N ASN A 144 2.33 0.81 5.72
CA ASN A 144 1.92 2.09 5.12
C ASN A 144 2.97 2.69 4.17
N SER A 145 4.10 2.00 3.94
CA SER A 145 5.22 2.45 3.09
C SER A 145 5.05 2.03 1.62
N GLN A 146 6.00 2.42 0.77
CA GLN A 146 6.08 2.04 -0.65
C GLN A 146 6.10 0.52 -0.90
N ILE A 147 6.46 -0.29 0.10
CA ILE A 147 6.41 -1.76 0.06
C ILE A 147 5.19 -2.27 0.82
N GLY A 148 4.88 -1.68 1.97
CA GLY A 148 3.81 -2.16 2.85
C GLY A 148 2.41 -1.99 2.26
N VAL A 149 2.16 -0.88 1.54
CA VAL A 149 0.88 -0.63 0.87
C VAL A 149 0.59 -1.65 -0.23
N PRO A 150 1.50 -1.92 -1.19
CA PRO A 150 1.31 -2.99 -2.15
C PRO A 150 0.98 -4.34 -1.51
N LEU A 151 1.74 -4.76 -0.50
CA LEU A 151 1.50 -6.01 0.20
C LEU A 151 0.13 -6.04 0.91
N SER A 152 -0.36 -4.89 1.38
CA SER A 152 -1.68 -4.77 2.01
C SER A 152 -2.81 -4.90 0.99
N VAL A 153 -2.68 -4.23 -0.15
CA VAL A 153 -3.68 -4.24 -1.23
C VAL A 153 -3.80 -5.63 -1.86
N LEU A 154 -2.70 -6.36 -2.01
CA LEU A 154 -2.68 -7.74 -2.51
C LEU A 154 -3.43 -8.74 -1.60
N LEU A 155 -3.85 -8.35 -0.40
CA LEU A 155 -4.73 -9.14 0.47
C LEU A 155 -6.21 -9.05 0.10
N LEU A 156 -6.62 -8.16 -0.79
CA LEU A 156 -7.98 -8.10 -1.30
C LEU A 156 -8.38 -9.43 -1.93
N THR A 157 -9.61 -9.83 -1.70
CA THR A 157 -10.23 -11.03 -2.26
C THR A 157 -11.63 -10.73 -2.75
N GLU A 158 -12.22 -11.62 -3.53
CA GLU A 158 -13.61 -11.52 -4.00
C GLU A 158 -14.65 -11.42 -2.86
N ASN A 159 -14.30 -11.88 -1.66
CA ASN A 159 -15.15 -11.79 -0.48
C ASN A 159 -15.02 -10.44 0.25
N THR A 160 -14.02 -9.63 -0.08
CA THR A 160 -13.81 -8.33 0.57
C THR A 160 -14.92 -7.36 0.20
N GLN A 161 -15.54 -6.75 1.18
CA GLN A 161 -16.61 -5.76 1.00
C GLN A 161 -16.12 -4.32 1.24
N VAL A 162 -15.10 -4.15 2.05
CA VAL A 162 -14.46 -2.85 2.33
C VAL A 162 -12.96 -3.04 2.52
N GLY A 163 -12.16 -2.16 1.89
CA GLY A 163 -10.73 -2.05 2.17
C GLY A 163 -10.40 -0.86 3.07
N VAL A 164 -9.45 -1.02 4.01
CA VAL A 164 -9.00 0.06 4.90
C VAL A 164 -7.47 0.08 4.90
N PHE A 165 -6.88 1.05 4.20
CA PHE A 165 -5.43 1.09 3.99
C PHE A 165 -4.80 2.37 4.50
N GLU A 166 -3.64 2.22 5.16
CA GLU A 166 -2.81 3.34 5.61
C GLU A 166 -1.83 3.75 4.51
N ALA A 167 -1.66 5.07 4.30
CA ALA A 167 -0.62 5.64 3.46
C ALA A 167 0.30 6.54 4.29
N GLY A 168 1.58 6.18 4.36
CA GLY A 168 2.65 6.92 5.02
C GLY A 168 3.73 7.31 4.02
N ILE A 169 4.26 8.51 4.16
CA ILE A 169 5.34 9.02 3.33
C ILE A 169 6.49 9.50 4.20
N SER A 170 7.70 9.35 3.70
CA SER A 170 8.94 9.87 4.27
C SER A 170 9.59 10.93 3.40
N GLN A 171 9.29 10.95 2.10
CA GLN A 171 9.87 11.88 1.12
C GLN A 171 8.77 12.53 0.26
N PRO A 172 9.02 13.73 -0.29
CA PRO A 172 8.18 14.31 -1.34
C PRO A 172 8.08 13.39 -2.58
N GLY A 173 6.90 13.35 -3.20
CA GLY A 173 6.62 12.55 -4.40
C GLY A 173 6.15 11.12 -4.15
N GLU A 174 6.23 10.62 -2.92
CA GLU A 174 5.85 9.24 -2.59
C GLU A 174 4.33 8.99 -2.59
N MET A 175 3.51 10.03 -2.30
CA MET A 175 2.07 9.82 -2.09
C MET A 175 1.32 9.46 -3.37
N MET A 176 1.79 9.93 -4.53
CA MET A 176 1.15 9.63 -5.81
C MET A 176 1.14 8.12 -6.10
N ALA A 177 2.29 7.45 -5.93
CA ALA A 177 2.37 6.00 -6.12
C ALA A 177 1.44 5.26 -5.15
N LEU A 178 1.35 5.69 -3.88
CA LEU A 178 0.45 5.07 -2.90
C LEU A 178 -1.02 5.31 -3.25
N ARG A 179 -1.38 6.52 -3.77
CA ARG A 179 -2.73 6.82 -4.25
C ARG A 179 -3.12 5.88 -5.39
N ASP A 180 -2.24 5.72 -6.38
CA ASP A 180 -2.52 4.92 -7.57
C ASP A 180 -2.69 3.42 -7.23
N ILE A 181 -2.04 2.95 -6.16
CA ILE A 181 -2.19 1.58 -5.65
C ILE A 181 -3.47 1.43 -4.82
N ILE A 182 -3.75 2.36 -3.89
CA ILE A 182 -4.89 2.25 -2.97
C ILE A 182 -6.20 2.58 -3.67
N GLN A 183 -6.21 3.61 -4.52
CA GLN A 183 -7.38 4.17 -5.21
C GLN A 183 -8.55 4.34 -4.21
N PRO A 184 -8.39 5.21 -3.18
CA PRO A 184 -9.38 5.35 -2.13
C PRO A 184 -10.64 6.02 -2.66
N THR A 185 -11.81 5.57 -2.20
CA THR A 185 -13.11 6.22 -2.45
C THR A 185 -13.45 7.18 -1.29
N ILE A 186 -12.95 6.89 -0.09
CA ILE A 186 -13.13 7.71 1.10
C ILE A 186 -11.74 8.00 1.69
N GLY A 187 -11.47 9.26 1.97
CA GLY A 187 -10.25 9.74 2.60
C GLY A 187 -10.43 10.00 4.10
N VAL A 188 -9.44 9.65 4.90
CA VAL A 188 -9.35 10.07 6.30
C VAL A 188 -8.00 10.70 6.56
N PHE A 189 -7.99 11.99 6.89
CA PHE A 189 -6.81 12.69 7.35
C PHE A 189 -6.82 12.75 8.89
N THR A 190 -5.88 12.05 9.53
CA THR A 190 -5.87 11.94 11.00
C THR A 190 -5.40 13.25 11.65
N THR A 191 -4.11 13.43 11.78
CA THR A 191 -3.51 14.64 12.35
C THR A 191 -2.25 15.02 11.58
N LEU A 192 -1.94 16.31 11.53
CA LEU A 192 -0.67 16.81 11.03
C LEU A 192 0.28 17.03 12.22
N GLY A 193 1.52 16.57 12.10
CA GLY A 193 2.54 16.66 13.15
C GLY A 193 3.95 16.62 12.58
N THR A 194 4.96 16.60 13.44
CA THR A 194 6.38 16.77 13.08
C THR A 194 7.07 15.51 12.57
N ALA A 195 6.41 14.34 12.54
CA ALA A 195 7.02 13.10 12.04
C ALA A 195 7.53 13.28 10.59
N HIS A 196 8.80 12.93 10.34
CA HIS A 196 9.50 13.10 9.04
C HIS A 196 9.56 14.55 8.52
N GLN A 197 9.45 15.55 9.41
CA GLN A 197 9.47 16.97 9.00
C GLN A 197 10.81 17.37 8.39
N GLU A 198 11.90 16.74 8.80
CA GLU A 198 13.26 16.97 8.30
C GLU A 198 13.40 16.75 6.77
N ASN A 199 12.52 15.96 6.18
CA ASN A 199 12.54 15.66 4.74
C ASN A 199 11.64 16.58 3.91
N PHE A 200 10.93 17.52 4.55
CA PHE A 200 10.03 18.46 3.89
C PHE A 200 10.42 19.90 4.18
N PRO A 201 10.34 20.80 3.19
CA PRO A 201 10.71 22.20 3.36
C PRO A 201 9.83 22.95 4.38
N SER A 202 8.57 22.53 4.55
CA SER A 202 7.65 23.07 5.55
C SER A 202 6.55 22.08 5.92
N ILE A 203 5.77 22.36 6.96
CA ILE A 203 4.63 21.54 7.37
C ILE A 203 3.49 21.62 6.34
N GLU A 204 3.33 22.75 5.69
CA GLU A 204 2.37 22.97 4.61
C GLU A 204 2.74 22.11 3.40
N ALA A 205 4.03 22.08 2.99
CA ALA A 205 4.50 21.24 1.90
C ALA A 205 4.23 19.76 2.18
N LYS A 206 4.44 19.30 3.43
CA LYS A 206 4.12 17.94 3.86
C LYS A 206 2.61 17.69 3.85
N CYS A 207 1.80 18.65 4.26
CA CYS A 207 0.35 18.55 4.21
C CYS A 207 -0.14 18.43 2.77
N HIS A 208 0.33 19.28 1.87
CA HIS A 208 0.01 19.20 0.43
C HIS A 208 0.41 17.86 -0.19
N GLU A 209 1.57 17.32 0.19
CA GLU A 209 1.96 15.99 -0.28
C GLU A 209 0.98 14.90 0.19
N LYS A 210 0.57 14.94 1.47
CA LYS A 210 -0.38 13.95 2.04
C LYS A 210 -1.78 14.05 1.44
N ILE A 211 -2.27 15.26 1.17
CA ILE A 211 -3.60 15.50 0.58
C ILE A 211 -3.73 14.86 -0.81
N LYS A 212 -2.64 14.68 -1.55
CA LYS A 212 -2.66 14.02 -2.87
C LYS A 212 -3.29 12.61 -2.84
N LEU A 213 -3.27 11.93 -1.68
CA LEU A 213 -3.97 10.64 -1.52
C LEU A 213 -5.46 10.74 -1.86
N PHE A 214 -6.06 11.92 -1.66
CA PHE A 214 -7.51 12.12 -1.72
C PHE A 214 -7.99 12.74 -3.03
N HIS A 215 -7.13 12.85 -4.04
CA HIS A 215 -7.43 13.56 -5.28
C HIS A 215 -8.77 13.11 -5.91
N ASP A 216 -9.00 11.81 -5.96
CA ASP A 216 -10.15 11.19 -6.63
C ASP A 216 -11.18 10.62 -5.63
N THR A 217 -11.09 10.95 -4.33
CA THR A 217 -12.05 10.45 -3.34
C THR A 217 -13.39 11.16 -3.43
N GLU A 218 -14.47 10.43 -3.17
CA GLU A 218 -15.83 10.95 -3.08
C GLU A 218 -16.04 11.82 -1.85
N ALA A 219 -15.37 11.46 -0.74
CA ALA A 219 -15.42 12.21 0.51
C ALA A 219 -14.07 12.18 1.24
N ILE A 220 -13.80 13.24 2.02
CA ILE A 220 -12.69 13.34 2.97
C ILE A 220 -13.18 13.69 4.35
N VAL A 221 -12.71 12.92 5.36
CA VAL A 221 -12.93 13.18 6.79
C VAL A 221 -11.66 13.79 7.39
N TYR A 222 -11.76 14.94 8.05
CA TYR A 222 -10.61 15.65 8.61
C TYR A 222 -11.02 16.52 9.81
N SER A 223 -10.03 17.01 10.60
CA SER A 223 -10.29 17.97 11.67
C SER A 223 -10.24 19.40 11.15
N SER A 224 -11.30 20.17 11.36
CA SER A 224 -11.29 21.63 11.11
C SER A 224 -10.65 22.44 12.25
N ASP A 225 -10.22 21.78 13.34
CA ASP A 225 -9.43 22.42 14.39
C ASP A 225 -7.94 22.56 14.03
N ASP A 226 -7.48 21.94 12.93
CA ASP A 226 -6.11 22.03 12.41
C ASP A 226 -6.04 23.12 11.32
N GLU A 227 -5.49 24.29 11.68
CA GLU A 227 -5.43 25.46 10.81
C GLU A 227 -4.59 25.21 9.55
N VAL A 228 -3.48 24.45 9.66
CA VAL A 228 -2.62 24.13 8.51
C VAL A 228 -3.38 23.23 7.53
N MET A 229 -4.08 22.23 8.05
CA MET A 229 -4.92 21.34 7.22
C MET A 229 -6.02 22.14 6.50
N MET A 230 -6.70 23.05 7.22
CA MET A 230 -7.74 23.90 6.64
C MET A 230 -7.20 24.79 5.53
N GLN A 231 -6.04 25.43 5.75
CA GLN A 231 -5.39 26.25 4.75
C GLN A 231 -4.99 25.42 3.52
N CYS A 232 -4.33 24.29 3.70
CA CYS A 232 -3.93 23.42 2.60
C CYS A 232 -5.13 22.92 1.80
N LEU A 233 -6.21 22.49 2.48
CA LEU A 233 -7.41 22.00 1.81
C LEU A 233 -8.18 23.10 1.07
N SER A 234 -8.08 24.36 1.52
CA SER A 234 -8.65 25.51 0.82
C SER A 234 -7.95 25.84 -0.49
N GLN A 235 -6.64 25.56 -0.55
CA GLN A 235 -5.79 25.75 -1.74
C GLN A 235 -5.81 24.54 -2.70
N TYR A 236 -6.30 23.40 -2.22
CA TYR A 236 -6.37 22.17 -3.01
C TYR A 236 -7.72 22.08 -3.74
N ASP A 237 -7.70 21.86 -5.04
CA ASP A 237 -8.91 21.76 -5.88
C ASP A 237 -9.62 20.40 -5.65
N TYR A 238 -10.06 20.20 -4.40
CA TYR A 238 -10.78 18.98 -4.02
C TYR A 238 -12.25 19.04 -4.45
N LYS A 239 -12.71 18.05 -5.18
CA LYS A 239 -14.05 17.99 -5.79
C LYS A 239 -15.07 17.19 -4.99
N GLY A 240 -14.61 16.35 -4.06
CA GLY A 240 -15.48 15.49 -3.25
C GLY A 240 -16.11 16.23 -2.06
N GLN A 241 -16.89 15.49 -1.30
CA GLN A 241 -17.53 16.00 -0.08
C GLN A 241 -16.50 16.21 1.04
N LYS A 242 -16.55 17.37 1.69
CA LYS A 242 -15.72 17.70 2.85
C LYS A 242 -16.53 17.44 4.12
N LEU A 243 -16.11 16.49 4.93
CA LEU A 243 -16.73 16.09 6.19
C LEU A 243 -15.78 16.42 7.35
N ASP A 244 -15.91 17.60 7.89
CA ASP A 244 -15.07 18.05 9.00
C ASP A 244 -15.65 17.64 10.36
N TRP A 245 -14.74 17.43 11.30
CA TRP A 245 -15.09 17.31 12.72
C TRP A 245 -14.34 18.35 13.55
N SER A 246 -14.96 18.80 14.65
CA SER A 246 -14.40 19.80 15.54
C SER A 246 -14.84 19.61 16.98
N VAL A 247 -13.96 19.95 17.92
CA VAL A 247 -14.31 20.13 19.35
C VAL A 247 -14.54 21.61 19.70
N LYS A 248 -14.24 22.54 18.76
CA LYS A 248 -14.31 24.00 18.97
C LYS A 248 -15.44 24.64 18.17
N ASN A 249 -15.70 24.16 16.95
CA ASN A 249 -16.67 24.74 16.02
C ASN A 249 -17.98 23.96 16.01
N ALA A 250 -19.06 24.56 16.49
CA ALA A 250 -20.38 23.91 16.51
C ALA A 250 -21.04 23.79 15.13
N GLU A 251 -20.53 24.49 14.11
CA GLU A 251 -21.01 24.43 12.71
C GLU A 251 -20.32 23.31 11.88
N ALA A 252 -19.35 22.61 12.48
CA ALA A 252 -18.70 21.47 11.81
C ALA A 252 -19.71 20.38 11.51
N ALA A 253 -19.46 19.59 10.43
CA ALA A 253 -20.32 18.46 10.06
C ALA A 253 -20.50 17.48 11.22
N PHE A 254 -19.46 17.29 12.04
CA PHE A 254 -19.47 16.49 13.26
C PHE A 254 -18.93 17.31 14.44
N TYR A 255 -19.81 17.90 15.24
CA TYR A 255 -19.41 18.63 16.45
C TYR A 255 -19.33 17.70 17.66
N ILE A 256 -18.19 17.64 18.33
CA ILE A 256 -17.95 16.85 19.54
C ILE A 256 -18.19 17.74 20.76
N LYS A 257 -19.36 17.63 21.39
CA LYS A 257 -19.79 18.46 22.55
C LYS A 257 -19.06 18.15 23.84
N ALA A 258 -18.79 16.88 24.10
CA ALA A 258 -18.14 16.40 25.31
C ALA A 258 -17.36 15.12 25.05
N ILE A 259 -16.26 14.95 25.79
CA ILE A 259 -15.50 13.70 25.84
C ILE A 259 -15.57 13.21 27.28
N GLU A 260 -16.38 12.18 27.51
CA GLU A 260 -16.43 11.46 28.80
C GLU A 260 -15.25 10.49 28.90
N LYS A 261 -14.58 10.48 30.06
CA LYS A 261 -13.42 9.62 30.32
C LYS A 261 -13.83 8.36 31.09
#